data_7f465b99b3ff2a77148b5b4bff8baf69
#
_entry.id   7f465b99b3ff2a77148b5b4bff8baf69
#
_cell.length_a   1.000
_cell.length_b   1.000
_cell.length_c   1.000
_cell.angle_alpha   90.00
_cell.angle_beta   90.00
_cell.angle_gamma   90.00
#
_symmetry.space_group_name_H-M   'P 1'
#
loop_
_entity.id
_entity.type
_entity.pdbx_description
1 polymer ?
#
loop_
_entity_poly.entity_id
_entity_poly.type
_entity_poly.pdbx_seq_one_letter_code
_entity_poly.pdbx_strand_id
1 'polypeptide(L)'
;MCAQSEANTTNDEVGKPTRKKHIQSIDGVAAIVGDKVILASDVNQALAMEIFRQKLDPQRDQLKILSLKKQITESIVNRKVVLAMAELDSVEVGDKEVDRALDQQVNNIVAQAGSEEAAEKALGQPLRTFRREYWYDVRDMLVTQKYQQTLIGRVSVNKNAVETFFKTFKDSIPPLPTTVKLRHLLVKIEPSDGQIKKTTSFLENLRLKLLNKEISFAEAASSYSQDPGSKNSGGSLGFVRRGTLVTEFETEAFNLKPGEISLPVKTEFGYHIIETEEIRGERIKVRHVLMTPPTTDEDESLAYSKISALKDSSSTLDFFIQTTKESSMDEKTKNNGGSLGWIDPATYPVPEFGLVLGQIEKGVCAGPLRSDLGYHLLWVEAVKPGGAANLGQHWTEIENMALNRKQAAWFSSWTQEAREKFFIHINN
;
A
#
# COMPACT_ATOMS: atom_id res chain seq x y z
N MET A 1 -52.50 62.12 54.22
CA MET A 1 -53.17 62.01 52.91
C MET A 1 -52.46 60.89 52.21
N CYS A 2 -53.06 59.83 52.21
CA CYS A 2 -53.44 58.79 51.24
C CYS A 2 -52.73 58.79 49.94
N ALA A 3 -52.08 57.68 49.62
CA ALA A 3 -52.42 56.94 48.42
C ALA A 3 -51.71 55.58 48.45
N GLN A 4 -52.49 54.55 48.32
CA GLN A 4 -52.17 53.13 48.12
C GLN A 4 -51.64 52.95 46.73
N SER A 5 -50.67 52.01 46.51
CA SER A 5 -50.39 51.43 45.20
C SER A 5 -50.30 49.94 45.33
N GLU A 6 -51.10 49.32 44.51
CA GLU A 6 -51.33 47.89 44.38
C GLU A 6 -50.11 47.15 43.78
N ALA A 7 -49.88 45.97 44.31
CA ALA A 7 -48.90 45.02 43.77
C ALA A 7 -49.48 44.29 42.57
N ASN A 8 -48.79 44.33 41.50
CA ASN A 8 -49.07 43.51 40.29
C ASN A 8 -48.03 42.36 40.16
N THR A 9 -48.47 41.15 40.44
CA THR A 9 -47.74 39.90 40.25
C THR A 9 -47.79 39.50 38.78
N THR A 10 -46.69 39.56 38.13
CA THR A 10 -46.56 38.97 36.81
C THR A 10 -45.91 37.56 36.92
N ASN A 11 -46.70 36.57 36.49
CA ASN A 11 -46.27 35.18 36.31
C ASN A 11 -45.21 35.08 35.22
N ASP A 12 -44.00 34.63 35.58
CA ASP A 12 -42.98 34.16 34.61
C ASP A 12 -43.33 32.73 34.19
N GLU A 13 -43.88 32.57 33.00
CA GLU A 13 -43.94 31.30 32.31
C GLU A 13 -42.53 30.91 31.84
N VAL A 14 -41.94 29.91 32.50
CA VAL A 14 -40.71 29.25 32.07
C VAL A 14 -40.97 28.50 30.77
N GLY A 15 -40.51 29.08 29.66
CA GLY A 15 -40.56 28.49 28.36
C GLY A 15 -39.79 27.14 28.30
N LYS A 16 -40.52 26.07 28.04
CA LYS A 16 -39.96 24.75 27.74
C LYS A 16 -39.00 24.83 26.52
N PRO A 17 -37.78 24.25 26.58
CA PRO A 17 -36.91 24.23 25.41
C PRO A 17 -37.56 23.41 24.30
N THR A 18 -37.89 24.08 23.21
CA THR A 18 -38.32 23.41 21.96
C THR A 18 -37.18 22.54 21.48
N ARG A 19 -37.34 21.21 21.59
CA ARG A 19 -36.48 20.22 20.90
C ARG A 19 -36.52 20.56 19.42
N LYS A 20 -35.42 21.12 18.88
CA LYS A 20 -35.19 21.18 17.44
C LYS A 20 -35.17 19.72 16.95
N LYS A 21 -36.23 19.31 16.25
CA LYS A 21 -36.20 18.07 15.48
C LYS A 21 -35.02 18.19 14.54
N HIS A 22 -33.99 17.35 14.73
CA HIS A 22 -33.02 17.08 13.68
C HIS A 22 -33.81 16.48 12.52
N ILE A 23 -34.12 17.30 11.54
CA ILE A 23 -34.56 16.85 10.22
C ILE A 23 -33.31 16.16 9.66
N GLN A 24 -33.28 14.82 9.65
CA GLN A 24 -32.33 14.10 8.83
C GLN A 24 -32.57 14.58 7.39
N SER A 25 -31.63 15.36 6.87
CA SER A 25 -31.69 15.74 5.44
C SER A 25 -31.56 14.44 4.66
N ILE A 26 -32.62 14.10 3.92
CA ILE A 26 -32.58 13.00 2.96
C ILE A 26 -31.53 13.38 1.93
N ASP A 27 -30.56 12.48 1.70
CA ASP A 27 -29.50 12.70 0.70
C ASP A 27 -30.12 12.85 -0.70
N GLY A 28 -29.64 13.83 -1.45
CA GLY A 28 -30.14 14.09 -2.82
C GLY A 28 -29.55 13.08 -3.80
N VAL A 29 -30.32 12.78 -4.85
CA VAL A 29 -29.83 12.00 -6.00
C VAL A 29 -29.06 12.93 -6.93
N ALA A 30 -27.77 12.66 -7.17
CA ALA A 30 -26.94 13.42 -8.10
C ALA A 30 -27.08 12.88 -9.53
N ALA A 31 -27.17 11.56 -9.70
CA ALA A 31 -27.41 10.94 -11.01
C ALA A 31 -28.01 9.53 -10.87
N ILE A 32 -28.55 9.02 -11.98
CA ILE A 32 -29.07 7.66 -12.11
C ILE A 32 -28.45 7.04 -13.37
N VAL A 33 -28.01 5.78 -13.26
CA VAL A 33 -27.49 4.97 -14.37
C VAL A 33 -28.19 3.61 -14.34
N GLY A 34 -29.17 3.42 -15.22
CA GLY A 34 -30.02 2.23 -15.18
C GLY A 34 -30.76 2.12 -13.85
N ASP A 35 -30.45 1.11 -13.06
CA ASP A 35 -30.96 0.84 -11.71
C ASP A 35 -30.05 1.40 -10.58
N LYS A 36 -28.90 1.95 -10.93
CA LYS A 36 -27.89 2.43 -9.97
C LYS A 36 -28.07 3.92 -9.68
N VAL A 37 -28.19 4.25 -8.40
CA VAL A 37 -28.32 5.62 -7.90
C VAL A 37 -26.95 6.12 -7.45
N ILE A 38 -26.65 7.37 -7.79
CA ILE A 38 -25.48 8.12 -7.33
C ILE A 38 -25.99 9.22 -6.41
N LEU A 39 -25.52 9.23 -5.17
CA LEU A 39 -25.95 10.20 -4.18
C LEU A 39 -25.17 11.51 -4.26
N ALA A 40 -25.78 12.59 -3.85
CA ALA A 40 -25.12 13.89 -3.80
C ALA A 40 -23.98 13.91 -2.78
N SER A 41 -24.10 13.14 -1.69
CA SER A 41 -23.03 12.93 -0.71
C SER A 41 -21.78 12.34 -1.33
N ASP A 42 -21.91 11.34 -2.22
CA ASP A 42 -20.77 10.67 -2.87
C ASP A 42 -19.99 11.67 -3.75
N VAL A 43 -20.73 12.48 -4.51
CA VAL A 43 -20.12 13.53 -5.35
C VAL A 43 -19.44 14.61 -4.48
N ASN A 44 -20.11 15.04 -3.41
CA ASN A 44 -19.57 16.08 -2.53
C ASN A 44 -18.34 15.61 -1.75
N GLN A 45 -18.30 14.35 -1.33
CA GLN A 45 -17.15 13.76 -0.68
C GLN A 45 -15.94 13.68 -1.64
N ALA A 46 -16.16 13.20 -2.86
CA ALA A 46 -15.11 13.16 -3.87
C ALA A 46 -14.61 14.58 -4.24
N LEU A 47 -15.53 15.54 -4.31
CA LEU A 47 -15.20 16.95 -4.56
C LEU A 47 -14.38 17.56 -3.42
N ALA A 48 -14.74 17.30 -2.17
CA ALA A 48 -13.99 17.78 -0.99
C ALA A 48 -12.55 17.27 -0.97
N MET A 49 -12.35 15.98 -1.28
CA MET A 49 -11.00 15.40 -1.40
C MET A 49 -10.18 16.08 -2.50
N GLU A 50 -10.80 16.35 -3.65
CA GLU A 50 -10.11 16.96 -4.78
C GLU A 50 -9.79 18.44 -4.56
N ILE A 51 -10.68 19.20 -3.91
CA ILE A 51 -10.44 20.57 -3.44
C ILE A 51 -9.22 20.60 -2.51
N PHE A 52 -9.17 19.68 -1.55
CA PHE A 52 -8.04 19.56 -0.62
C PHE A 52 -6.73 19.21 -1.35
N ARG A 53 -6.77 18.22 -2.24
CA ARG A 53 -5.61 17.78 -3.02
C ARG A 53 -5.03 18.89 -3.90
N GLN A 54 -5.90 19.66 -4.55
CA GLN A 54 -5.51 20.76 -5.43
C GLN A 54 -5.29 22.09 -4.67
N LYS A 55 -5.50 22.10 -3.35
CA LYS A 55 -5.40 23.32 -2.49
C LYS A 55 -6.24 24.47 -3.02
N LEU A 56 -7.46 24.19 -3.48
CA LEU A 56 -8.38 25.20 -4.00
C LEU A 56 -9.03 25.99 -2.87
N ASP A 57 -9.19 27.30 -3.07
CA ASP A 57 -9.92 28.18 -2.16
C ASP A 57 -11.41 28.22 -2.55
N PRO A 58 -12.34 27.78 -1.65
CA PRO A 58 -13.77 27.75 -1.96
C PRO A 58 -14.37 29.10 -2.32
N GLN A 59 -13.76 30.20 -1.90
CA GLN A 59 -14.28 31.55 -2.21
C GLN A 59 -13.70 32.12 -3.51
N ARG A 60 -12.45 31.80 -3.82
CA ARG A 60 -11.74 32.35 -4.99
C ARG A 60 -11.88 31.48 -6.23
N ASP A 61 -11.98 30.15 -6.06
CA ASP A 61 -11.94 29.18 -7.16
C ASP A 61 -13.32 28.62 -7.55
N GLN A 62 -14.41 29.35 -7.28
CA GLN A 62 -15.79 28.86 -7.44
C GLN A 62 -16.07 28.24 -8.82
N LEU A 63 -15.66 28.91 -9.92
CA LEU A 63 -15.88 28.40 -11.29
C LEU A 63 -15.10 27.09 -11.53
N LYS A 64 -13.89 26.99 -10.99
CA LYS A 64 -13.06 25.80 -11.09
C LYS A 64 -13.67 24.66 -10.29
N ILE A 65 -14.18 24.93 -9.09
CA ILE A 65 -14.87 23.96 -8.25
C ILE A 65 -16.15 23.45 -8.89
N LEU A 66 -16.93 24.34 -9.53
CA LEU A 66 -18.13 23.93 -10.25
C LEU A 66 -17.82 23.03 -11.46
N SER A 67 -16.77 23.38 -12.23
CA SER A 67 -16.27 22.53 -13.33
C SER A 67 -15.79 21.19 -12.82
N LEU A 68 -15.06 21.19 -11.71
CA LEU A 68 -14.55 19.99 -11.05
C LEU A 68 -15.69 19.08 -10.56
N LYS A 69 -16.75 19.66 -9.95
CA LYS A 69 -17.92 18.92 -9.53
C LYS A 69 -18.58 18.20 -10.72
N LYS A 70 -18.73 18.89 -11.85
CA LYS A 70 -19.27 18.30 -13.09
C LYS A 70 -18.39 17.14 -13.58
N GLN A 71 -17.07 17.31 -13.62
CA GLN A 71 -16.13 16.27 -14.03
C GLN A 71 -16.18 15.04 -13.09
N ILE A 72 -16.28 15.26 -11.79
CA ILE A 72 -16.40 14.19 -10.80
C ILE A 72 -17.72 13.44 -10.99
N THR A 73 -18.85 14.15 -11.16
CA THR A 73 -20.15 13.52 -11.41
C THR A 73 -20.11 12.64 -12.67
N GLU A 74 -19.58 13.15 -13.77
CA GLU A 74 -19.41 12.40 -15.02
C GLU A 74 -18.48 11.18 -14.83
N SER A 75 -17.41 11.32 -14.06
CA SER A 75 -16.50 10.21 -13.74
C SER A 75 -17.21 9.10 -12.95
N ILE A 76 -18.03 9.45 -11.96
CA ILE A 76 -18.80 8.48 -11.17
C ILE A 76 -19.86 7.82 -12.06
N VAL A 77 -20.57 8.58 -12.90
CA VAL A 77 -21.53 8.05 -13.89
C VAL A 77 -20.84 7.03 -14.80
N ASN A 78 -19.70 7.38 -15.39
CA ASN A 78 -18.94 6.48 -16.27
C ASN A 78 -18.51 5.20 -15.53
N ARG A 79 -18.10 5.29 -14.28
CA ARG A 79 -17.77 4.12 -13.45
C ARG A 79 -18.98 3.21 -13.23
N LYS A 80 -20.15 3.78 -12.96
CA LYS A 80 -21.40 3.00 -12.83
C LYS A 80 -21.85 2.37 -14.15
N VAL A 81 -21.60 3.03 -15.29
CA VAL A 81 -21.80 2.42 -16.61
C VAL A 81 -20.88 1.22 -16.83
N VAL A 82 -19.61 1.35 -16.49
CA VAL A 82 -18.65 0.22 -16.59
C VAL A 82 -19.08 -0.95 -15.70
N LEU A 83 -19.52 -0.67 -14.47
CA LEU A 83 -20.05 -1.68 -13.55
C LEU A 83 -21.30 -2.37 -14.12
N ALA A 84 -22.26 -1.60 -14.61
CA ALA A 84 -23.47 -2.14 -15.22
C ALA A 84 -23.18 -3.01 -16.46
N MET A 85 -22.19 -2.62 -17.28
CA MET A 85 -21.70 -3.45 -18.37
C MET A 85 -21.02 -4.73 -17.90
N ALA A 86 -20.21 -4.65 -16.82
CA ALA A 86 -19.57 -5.82 -16.23
C ALA A 86 -20.58 -6.85 -15.73
N GLU A 87 -21.69 -6.38 -15.13
CA GLU A 87 -22.82 -7.23 -14.70
C GLU A 87 -23.53 -7.90 -15.89
N LEU A 88 -23.79 -7.15 -16.98
CA LEU A 88 -24.35 -7.72 -18.20
C LEU A 88 -23.45 -8.80 -18.82
N ASP A 89 -22.14 -8.60 -18.76
CA ASP A 89 -21.14 -9.57 -19.24
C ASP A 89 -20.79 -10.64 -18.21
N SER A 90 -21.54 -10.71 -17.09
CA SER A 90 -21.36 -11.69 -16.00
C SER A 90 -19.94 -11.76 -15.44
N VAL A 91 -19.30 -10.61 -15.28
CA VAL A 91 -17.96 -10.52 -14.68
C VAL A 91 -18.09 -10.52 -13.16
N GLU A 92 -17.52 -11.53 -12.55
CA GLU A 92 -17.58 -11.72 -11.10
C GLU A 92 -16.19 -11.70 -10.46
N VAL A 93 -16.16 -11.34 -9.18
CA VAL A 93 -15.00 -11.39 -8.29
C VAL A 93 -15.37 -12.28 -7.11
N GLY A 94 -14.47 -13.18 -6.72
CA GLY A 94 -14.72 -14.10 -5.61
C GLY A 94 -14.75 -13.39 -4.26
N ASP A 95 -15.66 -13.81 -3.35
CA ASP A 95 -15.82 -13.21 -2.00
C ASP A 95 -14.50 -13.13 -1.23
N LYS A 96 -13.64 -14.16 -1.35
CA LYS A 96 -12.31 -14.18 -0.70
C LYS A 96 -11.38 -13.08 -1.22
N GLU A 97 -11.53 -12.67 -2.48
CA GLU A 97 -10.74 -11.58 -3.07
C GLU A 97 -11.22 -10.23 -2.54
N VAL A 98 -12.54 -10.06 -2.44
CA VAL A 98 -13.15 -8.87 -1.82
C VAL A 98 -12.74 -8.75 -0.36
N ASP A 99 -12.84 -9.84 0.41
CA ASP A 99 -12.45 -9.87 1.83
C ASP A 99 -10.98 -9.47 2.02
N ARG A 100 -10.06 -9.99 1.18
CA ARG A 100 -8.63 -9.63 1.25
C ARG A 100 -8.39 -8.15 0.94
N ALA A 101 -9.03 -7.63 -0.10
CA ALA A 101 -8.89 -6.22 -0.47
C ALA A 101 -9.42 -5.31 0.64
N LEU A 102 -10.56 -5.66 1.23
CA LEU A 102 -11.16 -4.93 2.34
C LEU A 102 -10.31 -5.02 3.60
N ASP A 103 -9.76 -6.20 3.92
CA ASP A 103 -8.85 -6.41 5.04
C ASP A 103 -7.60 -5.54 4.88
N GLN A 104 -7.02 -5.48 3.68
CA GLN A 104 -5.87 -4.63 3.39
C GLN A 104 -6.20 -3.13 3.56
N GLN A 105 -7.37 -2.69 3.10
CA GLN A 105 -7.81 -1.30 3.27
C GLN A 105 -8.00 -0.95 4.74
N VAL A 106 -8.64 -1.81 5.52
CA VAL A 106 -8.82 -1.63 6.97
C VAL A 106 -7.47 -1.59 7.69
N ASN A 107 -6.55 -2.51 7.36
CA ASN A 107 -5.21 -2.51 7.94
C ASN A 107 -4.45 -1.22 7.64
N ASN A 108 -4.58 -0.67 6.43
CA ASN A 108 -3.99 0.62 6.07
C ASN A 108 -4.58 1.77 6.91
N ILE A 109 -5.91 1.79 7.12
CA ILE A 109 -6.57 2.79 7.96
C ILE A 109 -6.09 2.68 9.42
N VAL A 110 -6.00 1.46 9.96
CA VAL A 110 -5.50 1.22 11.32
C VAL A 110 -4.04 1.64 11.45
N ALA A 111 -3.19 1.31 10.48
CA ALA A 111 -1.79 1.71 10.46
C ALA A 111 -1.62 3.24 10.45
N GLN A 112 -2.44 3.95 9.66
CA GLN A 112 -2.42 5.41 9.60
C GLN A 112 -2.95 6.06 10.90
N ALA A 113 -3.94 5.45 11.53
CA ALA A 113 -4.52 5.93 12.79
C ALA A 113 -3.66 5.55 14.02
N GLY A 114 -2.78 4.55 13.89
CA GLY A 114 -1.92 4.05 14.95
C GLY A 114 -2.55 2.96 15.84
N SER A 115 -3.88 2.79 15.82
CA SER A 115 -4.60 1.71 16.52
C SER A 115 -6.00 1.49 15.95
N GLU A 116 -6.61 0.32 16.23
CA GLU A 116 -8.01 0.06 15.87
C GLU A 116 -8.98 1.05 16.51
N GLU A 117 -8.79 1.39 17.79
CA GLU A 117 -9.63 2.36 18.51
C GLU A 117 -9.56 3.76 17.88
N ALA A 118 -8.34 4.20 17.52
CA ALA A 118 -8.15 5.49 16.84
C ALA A 118 -8.76 5.47 15.44
N ALA A 119 -8.67 4.36 14.72
CA ALA A 119 -9.30 4.16 13.42
C ALA A 119 -10.83 4.20 13.53
N GLU A 120 -11.44 3.48 14.50
CA GLU A 120 -12.89 3.52 14.74
C GLU A 120 -13.39 4.91 15.11
N LYS A 121 -12.61 5.63 15.93
CA LYS A 121 -12.91 7.02 16.28
C LYS A 121 -12.84 7.95 15.06
N ALA A 122 -11.86 7.78 14.20
CA ALA A 122 -11.70 8.56 12.96
C ALA A 122 -12.82 8.27 11.96
N LEU A 123 -13.24 7.00 11.85
CA LEU A 123 -14.35 6.55 11.00
C LEU A 123 -15.73 6.87 11.57
N GLY A 124 -15.82 7.19 12.87
CA GLY A 124 -17.10 7.41 13.57
C GLY A 124 -17.95 6.15 13.74
N GLN A 125 -17.37 4.97 13.48
CA GLN A 125 -18.08 3.69 13.58
C GLN A 125 -17.10 2.53 13.81
N PRO A 126 -17.60 1.39 14.41
CA PRO A 126 -16.79 0.19 14.57
C PRO A 126 -16.28 -0.38 13.23
N LEU A 127 -15.05 -0.89 13.20
CA LEU A 127 -14.45 -1.50 12.00
C LEU A 127 -15.29 -2.66 11.44
N ARG A 128 -15.98 -3.41 12.31
CA ARG A 128 -16.91 -4.47 11.88
C ARG A 128 -18.09 -3.91 11.06
N THR A 129 -18.64 -2.76 11.47
CA THR A 129 -19.73 -2.09 10.75
C THR A 129 -19.21 -1.56 9.42
N PHE A 130 -18.07 -0.87 9.45
CA PHE A 130 -17.38 -0.39 8.26
C PHE A 130 -17.15 -1.51 7.24
N ARG A 131 -16.59 -2.67 7.65
CA ARG A 131 -16.38 -3.82 6.77
C ARG A 131 -17.66 -4.31 6.09
N ARG A 132 -18.75 -4.40 6.84
CA ARG A 132 -20.04 -4.86 6.31
C ARG A 132 -20.63 -3.89 5.30
N GLU A 133 -20.52 -2.59 5.56
CA GLU A 133 -21.06 -1.53 4.69
C GLU A 133 -20.24 -1.36 3.43
N TYR A 134 -18.90 -1.36 3.56
CA TYR A 134 -18.00 -1.16 2.42
C TYR A 134 -17.73 -2.41 1.57
N TRP A 135 -18.20 -3.57 1.99
CA TRP A 135 -17.95 -4.82 1.26
C TRP A 135 -18.46 -4.76 -0.18
N TYR A 136 -19.66 -4.25 -0.38
CA TYR A 136 -20.25 -4.10 -1.72
C TYR A 136 -19.52 -3.06 -2.57
N ASP A 137 -19.07 -1.96 -1.98
CA ASP A 137 -18.30 -0.94 -2.68
C ASP A 137 -16.95 -1.48 -3.15
N VAL A 138 -16.27 -2.25 -2.30
CA VAL A 138 -15.01 -2.91 -2.66
C VAL A 138 -15.24 -3.97 -3.75
N ARG A 139 -16.32 -4.75 -3.67
CA ARG A 139 -16.69 -5.69 -4.72
C ARG A 139 -16.91 -4.97 -6.05
N ASP A 140 -17.72 -3.93 -6.07
CA ASP A 140 -18.03 -3.16 -7.27
C ASP A 140 -16.78 -2.50 -7.88
N MET A 141 -15.88 -2.03 -7.03
CA MET A 141 -14.57 -1.51 -7.45
C MET A 141 -13.74 -2.60 -8.14
N LEU A 142 -13.61 -3.78 -7.53
CA LEU A 142 -12.83 -4.90 -8.07
C LEU A 142 -13.44 -5.44 -9.37
N VAL A 143 -14.77 -5.59 -9.45
CA VAL A 143 -15.49 -5.97 -10.67
C VAL A 143 -15.23 -4.99 -11.80
N THR A 144 -15.36 -3.69 -11.50
CA THR A 144 -15.09 -2.62 -12.49
C THR A 144 -13.65 -2.66 -12.97
N GLN A 145 -12.69 -2.80 -12.06
CA GLN A 145 -11.26 -2.89 -12.40
C GLN A 145 -10.94 -4.12 -13.24
N LYS A 146 -11.43 -5.28 -12.86
CA LYS A 146 -11.24 -6.54 -13.60
C LYS A 146 -11.82 -6.45 -15.00
N TYR A 147 -13.03 -5.91 -15.12
CA TYR A 147 -13.67 -5.71 -16.43
C TYR A 147 -12.89 -4.75 -17.30
N GLN A 148 -12.50 -3.59 -16.75
CA GLN A 148 -11.68 -2.62 -17.47
C GLN A 148 -10.36 -3.23 -17.96
N GLN A 149 -9.64 -3.98 -17.11
CA GLN A 149 -8.41 -4.67 -17.50
C GLN A 149 -8.65 -5.67 -18.64
N THR A 150 -9.74 -6.42 -18.58
CA THR A 150 -10.12 -7.36 -19.65
C THR A 150 -10.38 -6.66 -20.97
N LEU A 151 -11.02 -5.50 -20.94
CA LEU A 151 -11.34 -4.71 -22.11
C LEU A 151 -10.08 -4.10 -22.74
N ILE A 152 -9.28 -3.38 -21.93
CA ILE A 152 -8.07 -2.71 -22.43
C ILE A 152 -6.97 -3.69 -22.81
N GLY A 153 -6.93 -4.89 -22.21
CA GLY A 153 -5.99 -5.95 -22.58
C GLY A 153 -6.11 -6.47 -24.01
N ARG A 154 -7.25 -6.19 -24.68
CA ARG A 154 -7.48 -6.51 -26.10
C ARG A 154 -6.87 -5.46 -27.03
N VAL A 155 -6.48 -4.30 -26.50
CA VAL A 155 -5.93 -3.20 -27.29
C VAL A 155 -4.42 -3.39 -27.39
N SER A 156 -3.90 -3.41 -28.61
CA SER A 156 -2.47 -3.50 -28.89
C SER A 156 -2.04 -2.40 -29.87
N VAL A 157 -0.77 -2.15 -29.95
CA VAL A 157 -0.15 -1.27 -30.94
C VAL A 157 0.79 -2.09 -31.83
N ASN A 158 0.86 -1.70 -33.10
CA ASN A 158 1.86 -2.23 -34.03
C ASN A 158 2.95 -1.19 -34.27
N LYS A 159 4.01 -1.58 -34.95
CA LYS A 159 5.15 -0.71 -35.27
C LYS A 159 4.74 0.62 -35.89
N ASN A 160 3.84 0.60 -36.89
CA ASN A 160 3.38 1.82 -37.56
C ASN A 160 2.64 2.76 -36.61
N ALA A 161 1.84 2.22 -35.68
CA ALA A 161 1.13 3.02 -34.69
C ALA A 161 2.10 3.70 -33.72
N VAL A 162 3.17 3.00 -33.30
CA VAL A 162 4.24 3.55 -32.44
C VAL A 162 4.99 4.67 -33.16
N GLU A 163 5.38 4.44 -34.42
CA GLU A 163 6.07 5.46 -35.22
C GLU A 163 5.18 6.70 -35.48
N THR A 164 3.90 6.48 -35.74
CA THR A 164 2.92 7.57 -35.93
C THR A 164 2.73 8.35 -34.65
N PHE A 165 2.58 7.67 -33.52
CA PHE A 165 2.52 8.30 -32.19
C PHE A 165 3.74 9.18 -31.96
N PHE A 166 4.94 8.62 -32.18
CA PHE A 166 6.17 9.36 -31.98
C PHE A 166 6.28 10.59 -32.88
N LYS A 167 5.97 10.47 -34.18
CA LYS A 167 5.97 11.62 -35.12
C LYS A 167 5.04 12.74 -34.67
N THR A 168 3.87 12.36 -34.09
CA THR A 168 2.84 13.32 -33.68
C THR A 168 3.17 13.99 -32.36
N PHE A 169 3.79 13.26 -31.42
CA PHE A 169 3.90 13.71 -30.01
C PHE A 169 5.35 13.88 -29.52
N LYS A 170 6.38 13.67 -30.36
CA LYS A 170 7.79 13.72 -29.95
C LYS A 170 8.18 14.98 -29.17
N ASP A 171 7.62 16.13 -29.57
CA ASP A 171 7.92 17.42 -28.94
C ASP A 171 7.17 17.63 -27.59
N SER A 172 6.19 16.77 -27.29
CA SER A 172 5.42 16.75 -26.06
C SER A 172 5.87 15.67 -25.08
N ILE A 173 6.75 14.75 -25.52
CA ILE A 173 7.32 13.73 -24.63
C ILE A 173 8.39 14.39 -23.76
N PRO A 174 8.25 14.35 -22.42
CA PRO A 174 9.30 14.87 -21.56
C PRO A 174 10.61 14.11 -21.75
N PRO A 175 11.76 14.73 -21.44
CA PRO A 175 13.02 14.03 -21.46
C PRO A 175 12.94 12.72 -20.65
N LEU A 176 13.37 11.61 -21.25
CA LEU A 176 13.37 10.32 -20.59
C LEU A 176 14.58 10.22 -19.65
N PRO A 177 14.45 9.52 -18.51
CA PRO A 177 15.57 9.32 -17.60
C PRO A 177 16.63 8.39 -18.20
N THR A 178 17.86 8.52 -17.74
CA THR A 178 18.89 7.52 -17.97
C THR A 178 18.48 6.25 -17.23
N THR A 179 18.45 5.11 -17.93
CA THR A 179 18.18 3.82 -17.33
C THR A 179 19.38 2.88 -17.50
N VAL A 180 19.57 2.01 -16.51
CA VAL A 180 20.66 1.03 -16.53
C VAL A 180 20.11 -0.37 -16.39
N LYS A 181 20.66 -1.32 -17.17
CA LYS A 181 20.38 -2.74 -16.99
C LYS A 181 21.36 -3.27 -15.97
N LEU A 182 20.83 -3.58 -14.79
CA LEU A 182 21.61 -3.81 -13.58
C LEU A 182 21.46 -5.24 -13.09
N ARG A 183 22.56 -5.77 -12.56
CA ARG A 183 22.58 -6.92 -11.66
C ARG A 183 23.18 -6.53 -10.34
N HIS A 184 22.77 -7.21 -9.27
CA HIS A 184 23.38 -7.07 -7.97
C HIS A 184 23.64 -8.43 -7.30
N LEU A 185 24.56 -8.43 -6.36
CA LEU A 185 24.83 -9.50 -5.41
C LEU A 185 24.73 -8.87 -4.03
N LEU A 186 23.99 -9.47 -3.11
CA LEU A 186 23.79 -8.98 -1.75
C LEU A 186 24.45 -9.94 -0.75
N VAL A 187 25.24 -9.38 0.16
CA VAL A 187 25.67 -10.02 1.41
C VAL A 187 25.09 -9.24 2.58
N LYS A 188 24.16 -9.84 3.32
CA LYS A 188 23.58 -9.23 4.51
C LYS A 188 24.61 -9.21 5.65
N ILE A 189 24.49 -8.22 6.52
CA ILE A 189 25.22 -8.21 7.79
C ILE A 189 24.40 -9.05 8.76
N GLU A 190 24.86 -10.25 9.06
CA GLU A 190 24.16 -11.18 9.95
C GLU A 190 24.78 -11.12 11.36
N PRO A 191 23.96 -11.10 12.40
CA PRO A 191 24.47 -11.13 13.78
C PRO A 191 25.16 -12.46 14.06
N SER A 192 26.24 -12.41 14.81
CA SER A 192 26.99 -13.60 15.26
C SER A 192 26.12 -14.51 16.16
N ASP A 193 26.48 -15.80 16.21
CA ASP A 193 25.83 -16.78 17.08
C ASP A 193 25.80 -16.32 18.55
N GLY A 194 26.80 -15.57 18.97
CA GLY A 194 26.86 -14.99 20.30
C GLY A 194 25.75 -13.97 20.55
N GLN A 195 25.47 -13.11 19.57
CA GLN A 195 24.39 -12.13 19.68
C GLN A 195 23.00 -12.79 19.57
N ILE A 196 22.90 -13.80 18.71
CA ILE A 196 21.67 -14.62 18.60
C ILE A 196 21.36 -15.28 19.95
N LYS A 197 22.33 -15.95 20.55
CA LYS A 197 22.17 -16.58 21.87
C LYS A 197 21.80 -15.60 22.98
N LYS A 198 22.41 -14.41 23.01
CA LYS A 198 22.02 -13.36 23.96
C LYS A 198 20.57 -12.95 23.82
N THR A 199 20.13 -12.72 22.58
CA THR A 199 18.75 -12.30 22.29
C THR A 199 17.75 -13.41 22.62
N THR A 200 18.01 -14.65 22.21
CA THR A 200 17.12 -15.79 22.52
C THR A 200 17.04 -16.08 24.00
N SER A 201 18.16 -16.06 24.72
CA SER A 201 18.18 -16.24 26.18
C SER A 201 17.46 -15.09 26.91
N PHE A 202 17.56 -13.86 26.40
CA PHE A 202 16.78 -12.74 26.94
C PHE A 202 15.26 -12.97 26.75
N LEU A 203 14.84 -13.40 25.56
CA LEU A 203 13.43 -13.69 25.28
C LEU A 203 12.90 -14.87 26.10
N GLU A 204 13.71 -15.91 26.31
CA GLU A 204 13.38 -17.03 27.19
C GLU A 204 13.17 -16.57 28.66
N ASN A 205 14.07 -15.73 29.17
CA ASN A 205 13.92 -15.13 30.50
C ASN A 205 12.69 -14.21 30.58
N LEU A 206 12.44 -13.42 29.55
CA LEU A 206 11.23 -12.57 29.46
C LEU A 206 9.96 -13.42 29.47
N ARG A 207 9.94 -14.53 28.71
CA ARG A 207 8.85 -15.50 28.73
C ARG A 207 8.60 -16.06 30.14
N LEU A 208 9.65 -16.41 30.90
CA LEU A 208 9.51 -16.89 32.28
C LEU A 208 8.89 -15.83 33.19
N LYS A 209 9.29 -14.55 33.06
CA LYS A 209 8.67 -13.44 33.80
C LYS A 209 7.20 -13.24 33.45
N LEU A 210 6.83 -13.40 32.17
CA LEU A 210 5.43 -13.34 31.70
C LEU A 210 4.61 -14.48 32.29
N LEU A 211 5.13 -15.72 32.27
CA LEU A 211 4.47 -16.90 32.86
C LEU A 211 4.28 -16.76 34.37
N ASN A 212 5.26 -16.20 35.07
CA ASN A 212 5.19 -15.91 36.49
C ASN A 212 4.34 -14.69 36.85
N LYS A 213 3.84 -13.95 35.83
CA LYS A 213 3.09 -12.70 35.99
C LYS A 213 3.88 -11.58 36.69
N GLU A 214 5.22 -11.62 36.60
CA GLU A 214 6.09 -10.56 37.12
C GLU A 214 6.05 -9.28 36.29
N ILE A 215 5.70 -9.41 35.01
CA ILE A 215 5.47 -8.34 34.06
C ILE A 215 4.26 -8.70 33.18
N SER A 216 3.46 -7.71 32.80
CA SER A 216 2.40 -7.92 31.82
C SER A 216 2.94 -8.00 30.39
N PHE A 217 2.23 -8.68 29.50
CA PHE A 217 2.64 -8.77 28.09
C PHE A 217 2.67 -7.39 27.42
N ALA A 218 1.74 -6.51 27.77
CA ALA A 218 1.69 -5.13 27.24
C ALA A 218 2.93 -4.31 27.67
N GLU A 219 3.34 -4.42 28.93
CA GLU A 219 4.58 -3.78 29.43
C GLU A 219 5.82 -4.37 28.77
N ALA A 220 5.87 -5.69 28.59
CA ALA A 220 6.96 -6.35 27.89
C ALA A 220 7.07 -5.89 26.43
N ALA A 221 5.94 -5.80 25.72
CA ALA A 221 5.90 -5.30 24.34
C ALA A 221 6.34 -3.84 24.26
N SER A 222 5.79 -2.96 25.11
CA SER A 222 6.14 -1.53 25.09
C SER A 222 7.61 -1.28 25.44
N SER A 223 8.19 -2.09 26.33
CA SER A 223 9.58 -1.90 26.79
C SER A 223 10.61 -2.52 25.85
N TYR A 224 10.34 -3.70 25.31
CA TYR A 224 11.34 -4.52 24.63
C TYR A 224 11.04 -4.81 23.15
N SER A 225 9.77 -4.70 22.68
CA SER A 225 9.48 -5.00 21.30
C SER A 225 10.09 -3.96 20.36
N GLN A 226 10.64 -4.45 19.27
CA GLN A 226 11.15 -3.65 18.15
C GLN A 226 10.14 -3.56 16.99
N ASP A 227 8.95 -4.16 17.14
CA ASP A 227 7.89 -4.01 16.14
C ASP A 227 7.18 -2.65 16.27
N PRO A 228 7.40 -1.71 15.35
CA PRO A 228 6.78 -0.39 15.44
C PRO A 228 5.26 -0.43 15.30
N GLY A 229 4.72 -1.47 14.65
CA GLY A 229 3.28 -1.61 14.36
C GLY A 229 2.46 -2.00 15.58
N SER A 230 3.00 -2.85 16.46
CA SER A 230 2.28 -3.39 17.62
C SER A 230 2.84 -2.98 18.98
N LYS A 231 4.09 -2.51 19.04
CA LYS A 231 4.76 -2.13 20.30
C LYS A 231 3.90 -1.28 21.23
N ASN A 232 3.30 -0.22 20.69
CA ASN A 232 2.50 0.75 21.46
C ASN A 232 1.07 0.25 21.76
N SER A 233 0.67 -0.84 21.12
CA SER A 233 -0.62 -1.53 21.33
C SER A 233 -0.47 -2.81 22.16
N GLY A 234 0.55 -2.86 23.02
CA GLY A 234 0.82 -4.03 23.88
C GLY A 234 1.21 -5.30 23.11
N GLY A 235 1.77 -5.13 21.90
CA GLY A 235 2.18 -6.22 21.01
C GLY A 235 1.03 -6.85 20.22
N SER A 236 -0.20 -6.30 20.29
CA SER A 236 -1.39 -6.90 19.67
C SER A 236 -1.40 -6.74 18.15
N LEU A 237 -1.64 -7.87 17.46
CA LEU A 237 -1.90 -7.93 16.01
C LEU A 237 -3.39 -8.08 15.70
N GLY A 238 -4.25 -8.08 16.74
CA GLY A 238 -5.69 -8.29 16.59
C GLY A 238 -6.05 -9.73 16.19
N PHE A 239 -7.22 -9.88 15.56
CA PHE A 239 -7.68 -11.17 15.03
C PHE A 239 -7.13 -11.43 13.63
N VAL A 240 -6.33 -12.47 13.49
CA VAL A 240 -5.71 -12.88 12.21
C VAL A 240 -6.25 -14.23 11.73
N ARG A 241 -6.24 -14.44 10.41
CA ARG A 241 -6.55 -15.72 9.76
C ARG A 241 -5.27 -16.38 9.26
N ARG A 242 -5.34 -17.67 8.92
CA ARG A 242 -4.24 -18.35 8.21
C ARG A 242 -3.95 -17.66 6.88
N GLY A 243 -2.66 -17.55 6.55
CA GLY A 243 -2.15 -16.91 5.35
C GLY A 243 -1.97 -15.39 5.46
N THR A 244 -2.10 -14.81 6.67
CA THR A 244 -1.89 -13.37 6.91
C THR A 244 -0.55 -13.03 7.54
N LEU A 245 0.09 -13.99 8.20
CA LEU A 245 1.36 -13.82 8.89
C LEU A 245 2.44 -14.66 8.20
N VAL A 246 3.71 -14.36 8.50
CA VAL A 246 4.84 -15.18 8.00
C VAL A 246 4.74 -16.61 8.55
N THR A 247 5.12 -17.58 7.72
CA THR A 247 4.83 -19.00 7.91
C THR A 247 5.27 -19.53 9.28
N GLU A 248 6.48 -19.17 9.73
CA GLU A 248 7.05 -19.65 11.00
C GLU A 248 6.27 -19.10 12.19
N PHE A 249 5.94 -17.81 12.15
CA PHE A 249 5.12 -17.16 13.17
C PHE A 249 3.71 -17.74 13.20
N GLU A 250 3.09 -17.87 12.03
CA GLU A 250 1.73 -18.38 11.88
C GLU A 250 1.60 -19.82 12.39
N THR A 251 2.57 -20.68 12.03
CA THR A 251 2.60 -22.08 12.45
C THR A 251 2.59 -22.19 13.98
N GLU A 252 3.44 -21.41 14.64
CA GLU A 252 3.50 -21.42 16.09
C GLU A 252 2.25 -20.82 16.73
N ALA A 253 1.81 -19.65 16.27
CA ALA A 253 0.66 -18.94 16.83
C ALA A 253 -0.64 -19.76 16.77
N PHE A 254 -0.85 -20.54 15.70
CA PHE A 254 -2.02 -21.41 15.56
C PHE A 254 -1.91 -22.74 16.31
N ASN A 255 -0.72 -23.12 16.79
CA ASN A 255 -0.50 -24.30 17.65
C ASN A 255 -0.70 -24.00 19.13
N LEU A 256 -0.58 -22.73 19.53
CA LEU A 256 -0.76 -22.30 20.93
C LEU A 256 -2.24 -22.33 21.34
N LYS A 257 -2.47 -22.75 22.58
CA LYS A 257 -3.77 -22.59 23.24
C LYS A 257 -3.94 -21.16 23.76
N PRO A 258 -5.18 -20.71 23.99
CA PRO A 258 -5.43 -19.40 24.60
C PRO A 258 -4.68 -19.24 25.95
N GLY A 259 -3.88 -18.17 26.03
CA GLY A 259 -3.03 -17.87 27.19
C GLY A 259 -1.65 -18.54 27.18
N GLU A 260 -1.35 -19.40 26.20
CA GLU A 260 -0.01 -19.97 26.05
C GLU A 260 0.95 -18.97 25.37
N ILE A 261 2.20 -18.98 25.83
CA ILE A 261 3.29 -18.16 25.30
C ILE A 261 4.35 -19.08 24.69
N SER A 262 4.71 -18.83 23.42
CA SER A 262 5.69 -19.62 22.68
C SER A 262 7.11 -19.53 23.26
N LEU A 263 7.97 -20.46 22.90
CA LEU A 263 9.41 -20.24 22.90
C LEU A 263 9.80 -19.19 21.84
N PRO A 264 11.05 -18.65 21.86
CA PRO A 264 11.50 -17.76 20.81
C PRO A 264 11.41 -18.39 19.41
N VAL A 265 10.59 -17.79 18.54
CA VAL A 265 10.35 -18.21 17.15
C VAL A 265 11.17 -17.33 16.21
N LYS A 266 12.01 -17.92 15.37
CA LYS A 266 12.79 -17.21 14.36
C LYS A 266 11.93 -16.95 13.11
N THR A 267 11.94 -15.72 12.60
CA THR A 267 11.38 -15.33 11.31
C THR A 267 12.38 -14.46 10.53
N GLU A 268 12.03 -14.01 9.35
CA GLU A 268 12.83 -13.03 8.59
C GLU A 268 12.97 -11.67 9.29
N PHE A 269 12.08 -11.32 10.22
CA PHE A 269 12.10 -10.07 11.00
C PHE A 269 12.91 -10.14 12.28
N GLY A 270 13.24 -11.33 12.77
CA GLY A 270 13.95 -11.54 14.03
C GLY A 270 13.38 -12.69 14.85
N TYR A 271 13.45 -12.55 16.17
CA TYR A 271 12.97 -13.55 17.12
C TYR A 271 11.74 -13.02 17.85
N HIS A 272 10.69 -13.83 17.92
CA HIS A 272 9.42 -13.48 18.52
C HIS A 272 9.10 -14.38 19.70
N ILE A 273 8.54 -13.84 20.77
CA ILE A 273 7.68 -14.59 21.69
C ILE A 273 6.23 -14.20 21.37
N ILE A 274 5.37 -15.21 21.26
CA ILE A 274 4.00 -15.07 20.74
C ILE A 274 3.05 -15.57 21.81
N GLU A 275 1.95 -14.87 22.03
CA GLU A 275 0.84 -15.33 22.86
C GLU A 275 -0.44 -15.34 22.03
N THR A 276 -1.14 -16.47 22.05
CA THR A 276 -2.50 -16.53 21.50
C THR A 276 -3.47 -16.21 22.62
N GLU A 277 -4.14 -15.04 22.54
CA GLU A 277 -5.08 -14.58 23.57
C GLU A 277 -6.43 -15.28 23.46
N GLU A 278 -6.93 -15.47 22.23
CA GLU A 278 -8.27 -15.98 21.96
C GLU A 278 -8.35 -16.71 20.61
N ILE A 279 -9.20 -17.72 20.52
CA ILE A 279 -9.50 -18.46 19.27
C ILE A 279 -10.99 -18.29 18.96
N ARG A 280 -11.33 -17.79 17.76
CA ARG A 280 -12.70 -17.64 17.25
C ARG A 280 -12.83 -18.28 15.87
N GLY A 281 -13.27 -19.54 15.83
CA GLY A 281 -13.35 -20.31 14.59
C GLY A 281 -12.00 -20.41 13.89
N GLU A 282 -11.88 -19.88 12.69
CA GLU A 282 -10.62 -19.87 11.91
C GLU A 282 -9.71 -18.67 12.21
N ARG A 283 -10.06 -17.82 13.18
CA ARG A 283 -9.26 -16.65 13.56
C ARG A 283 -8.69 -16.81 14.95
N ILE A 284 -7.47 -16.31 15.13
CA ILE A 284 -6.82 -16.20 16.43
C ILE A 284 -6.51 -14.75 16.74
N LYS A 285 -6.67 -14.35 18.00
CA LYS A 285 -6.19 -13.07 18.50
C LYS A 285 -4.82 -13.29 19.09
N VAL A 286 -3.80 -12.60 18.54
CA VAL A 286 -2.41 -12.79 18.93
C VAL A 286 -1.76 -11.48 19.31
N ARG A 287 -0.77 -11.59 20.19
CA ARG A 287 0.20 -10.52 20.51
C ARG A 287 1.62 -11.09 20.57
N HIS A 288 2.59 -10.22 20.32
CA HIS A 288 3.98 -10.65 20.26
C HIS A 288 4.95 -9.60 20.79
N VAL A 289 6.16 -10.04 21.12
CA VAL A 289 7.34 -9.20 21.32
C VAL A 289 8.37 -9.63 20.28
N LEU A 290 8.79 -8.70 19.43
CA LEU A 290 9.83 -8.89 18.42
C LEU A 290 11.15 -8.34 18.92
N MET A 291 12.21 -9.12 18.79
CA MET A 291 13.59 -8.64 18.98
C MET A 291 14.50 -9.12 17.85
N THR A 292 15.23 -8.19 17.26
CA THR A 292 16.26 -8.48 16.29
C THR A 292 17.62 -8.50 17.00
N PRO A 293 18.40 -9.59 16.91
CA PRO A 293 19.75 -9.61 17.46
C PRO A 293 20.58 -8.46 16.86
N PRO A 294 21.27 -7.64 17.68
CA PRO A 294 22.07 -6.55 17.16
C PRO A 294 23.28 -7.10 16.40
N THR A 295 23.66 -6.42 15.32
CA THR A 295 24.92 -6.64 14.62
C THR A 295 26.04 -5.82 15.28
N THR A 296 27.27 -6.30 15.19
CA THR A 296 28.47 -5.66 15.70
C THR A 296 29.39 -5.21 14.57
N ASP A 297 30.38 -4.38 14.87
CA ASP A 297 31.41 -3.97 13.90
C ASP A 297 32.18 -5.17 13.35
N GLU A 298 32.30 -6.25 14.15
CA GLU A 298 32.91 -7.51 13.71
C GLU A 298 32.05 -8.24 12.69
N ASP A 299 30.73 -8.27 12.89
CA ASP A 299 29.79 -8.86 11.96
C ASP A 299 29.80 -8.08 10.63
N GLU A 300 29.86 -6.74 10.72
CA GLU A 300 29.98 -5.87 9.53
C GLU A 300 31.31 -6.09 8.80
N SER A 301 32.42 -6.18 9.52
CA SER A 301 33.76 -6.46 8.95
C SER A 301 33.81 -7.83 8.27
N LEU A 302 33.13 -8.83 8.82
CA LEU A 302 33.03 -10.17 8.23
C LEU A 302 32.23 -10.13 6.92
N ALA A 303 31.09 -9.43 6.91
CA ALA A 303 30.27 -9.25 5.71
C ALA A 303 31.05 -8.50 4.62
N TYR A 304 31.77 -7.44 4.98
CA TYR A 304 32.62 -6.69 4.06
C TYR A 304 33.76 -7.56 3.49
N SER A 305 34.42 -8.34 4.30
CA SER A 305 35.48 -9.26 3.85
C SER A 305 34.95 -10.31 2.90
N LYS A 306 33.77 -10.88 3.21
CA LYS A 306 33.09 -11.87 2.34
C LYS A 306 32.75 -11.28 0.99
N ILE A 307 32.12 -10.10 0.95
CA ILE A 307 31.72 -9.50 -0.32
C ILE A 307 32.93 -9.02 -1.14
N SER A 308 33.99 -8.58 -0.49
CA SER A 308 35.26 -8.20 -1.17
C SER A 308 35.90 -9.39 -1.87
N ALA A 309 35.94 -10.56 -1.21
CA ALA A 309 36.42 -11.80 -1.83
C ALA A 309 35.54 -12.24 -3.02
N LEU A 310 34.23 -12.04 -2.94
CA LEU A 310 33.29 -12.33 -4.04
C LEU A 310 33.49 -11.37 -5.22
N LYS A 311 33.88 -10.11 -4.97
CA LYS A 311 34.23 -9.15 -6.01
C LYS A 311 35.41 -9.61 -6.83
N ASP A 312 36.46 -10.08 -6.19
CA ASP A 312 37.68 -10.57 -6.87
C ASP A 312 37.38 -11.75 -7.79
N SER A 313 36.38 -12.57 -7.46
CA SER A 313 35.89 -13.69 -8.27
C SER A 313 34.94 -13.26 -9.40
N SER A 314 34.50 -12.01 -9.44
CA SER A 314 33.47 -11.49 -10.33
C SER A 314 34.08 -10.65 -11.49
N SER A 315 35.09 -11.19 -12.19
CA SER A 315 35.84 -10.46 -13.21
C SER A 315 35.11 -10.34 -14.56
N THR A 316 34.12 -11.19 -14.83
CA THR A 316 33.30 -11.18 -16.06
C THR A 316 31.83 -11.32 -15.68
N LEU A 317 30.91 -10.98 -16.61
CA LEU A 317 29.48 -11.13 -16.42
C LEU A 317 29.08 -12.55 -16.04
N ASP A 318 29.64 -13.55 -16.69
CA ASP A 318 29.31 -14.96 -16.45
C ASP A 318 29.75 -15.39 -15.05
N PHE A 319 30.95 -15.00 -14.63
CA PHE A 319 31.43 -15.23 -13.25
C PHE A 319 30.57 -14.48 -12.25
N PHE A 320 30.20 -13.22 -12.49
CA PHE A 320 29.30 -12.48 -11.64
C PHE A 320 27.95 -13.17 -11.46
N ILE A 321 27.33 -13.65 -12.56
CA ILE A 321 26.08 -14.38 -12.56
C ILE A 321 26.19 -15.67 -11.72
N GLN A 322 27.26 -16.44 -11.93
CA GLN A 322 27.48 -17.68 -11.18
C GLN A 322 27.71 -17.41 -9.70
N THR A 323 28.61 -16.48 -9.36
CA THR A 323 28.88 -16.07 -7.98
C THR A 323 27.61 -15.60 -7.28
N THR A 324 26.77 -14.84 -8.00
CA THR A 324 25.49 -14.37 -7.45
C THR A 324 24.53 -15.52 -7.16
N LYS A 325 24.40 -16.49 -8.07
CA LYS A 325 23.56 -17.68 -7.87
C LYS A 325 24.01 -18.52 -6.66
N GLU A 326 25.28 -18.59 -6.42
CA GLU A 326 25.86 -19.38 -5.32
C GLU A 326 25.81 -18.64 -3.98
N SER A 327 26.12 -17.35 -3.97
CA SER A 327 26.49 -16.62 -2.75
C SER A 327 25.57 -15.45 -2.39
N SER A 328 24.69 -14.98 -3.29
CA SER A 328 23.80 -13.87 -2.96
C SER A 328 22.78 -14.27 -1.92
N MET A 329 22.50 -13.35 -1.01
CA MET A 329 21.49 -13.48 0.04
C MET A 329 20.16 -12.78 -0.34
N ASP A 330 20.03 -12.29 -1.57
CA ASP A 330 18.76 -11.81 -2.12
C ASP A 330 18.02 -12.95 -2.84
N GLU A 331 17.13 -13.60 -2.13
CA GLU A 331 16.37 -14.75 -2.64
C GLU A 331 15.49 -14.42 -3.85
N LYS A 332 15.11 -13.14 -4.04
CA LYS A 332 14.24 -12.70 -5.15
C LYS A 332 14.99 -12.72 -6.50
N THR A 333 16.25 -12.35 -6.49
CA THR A 333 17.04 -12.19 -7.72
C THR A 333 18.16 -13.21 -7.88
N LYS A 334 18.57 -13.87 -6.79
CA LYS A 334 19.67 -14.86 -6.74
C LYS A 334 19.60 -15.87 -7.88
N ASN A 335 18.46 -16.56 -8.04
CA ASN A 335 18.27 -17.61 -9.05
C ASN A 335 18.34 -17.09 -10.49
N ASN A 336 18.11 -15.78 -10.68
CA ASN A 336 18.24 -15.10 -11.97
C ASN A 336 19.58 -14.35 -12.12
N GLY A 337 20.60 -14.75 -11.33
CA GLY A 337 21.93 -14.14 -11.35
C GLY A 337 21.91 -12.66 -10.98
N GLY A 338 21.05 -12.28 -10.03
CA GLY A 338 20.95 -10.93 -9.50
C GLY A 338 20.31 -9.90 -10.43
N SER A 339 19.62 -10.32 -11.49
CA SER A 339 19.05 -9.38 -12.47
C SER A 339 17.94 -8.52 -11.89
N LEU A 340 18.11 -7.22 -11.97
CA LEU A 340 17.10 -6.19 -11.62
C LEU A 340 16.39 -5.64 -12.86
N GLY A 341 16.83 -6.08 -14.07
CA GLY A 341 16.32 -5.53 -15.34
C GLY A 341 16.79 -4.11 -15.59
N TRP A 342 15.99 -3.34 -16.35
CA TRP A 342 16.22 -1.92 -16.58
C TRP A 342 15.64 -1.14 -15.41
N ILE A 343 16.47 -0.35 -14.75
CA ILE A 343 16.08 0.51 -13.63
C ILE A 343 16.41 1.98 -13.92
N ASP A 344 15.64 2.88 -13.34
CA ASP A 344 15.98 4.28 -13.24
C ASP A 344 16.73 4.49 -11.92
N PRO A 345 18.02 4.87 -11.95
CA PRO A 345 18.80 5.09 -10.75
C PRO A 345 18.23 6.13 -9.81
N ALA A 346 17.52 7.13 -10.33
CA ALA A 346 16.99 8.24 -9.54
C ALA A 346 15.75 7.83 -8.69
N THR A 347 15.04 6.79 -9.09
CA THR A 347 13.79 6.36 -8.44
C THR A 347 13.87 4.95 -7.86
N TYR A 348 15.02 4.29 -7.96
CA TYR A 348 15.19 2.93 -7.44
C TYR A 348 15.10 2.90 -5.90
N PRO A 349 14.40 1.90 -5.30
CA PRO A 349 14.15 1.86 -3.85
C PRO A 349 15.39 1.76 -2.95
N VAL A 350 16.57 1.43 -3.49
CA VAL A 350 17.86 1.49 -2.79
C VAL A 350 18.59 2.75 -3.21
N PRO A 351 18.49 3.86 -2.43
CA PRO A 351 18.98 5.17 -2.84
C PRO A 351 20.48 5.19 -3.13
N GLU A 352 21.24 4.35 -2.45
CA GLU A 352 22.71 4.23 -2.60
C GLU A 352 23.09 3.81 -4.01
N PHE A 353 22.23 3.05 -4.70
CA PHE A 353 22.48 2.69 -6.10
C PHE A 353 22.47 3.93 -7.00
N GLY A 354 21.53 4.85 -6.75
CA GLY A 354 21.44 6.12 -7.49
C GLY A 354 22.70 6.98 -7.40
N LEU A 355 23.37 6.95 -6.24
CA LEU A 355 24.59 7.73 -6.01
C LEU A 355 25.79 7.25 -6.81
N VAL A 356 25.87 5.96 -7.10
CA VAL A 356 27.06 5.34 -7.72
C VAL A 356 26.85 4.93 -9.18
N LEU A 357 25.62 4.64 -9.60
CA LEU A 357 25.34 4.10 -10.93
C LEU A 357 25.72 5.01 -12.09
N GLY A 358 25.71 6.34 -11.84
CA GLY A 358 26.21 7.32 -12.82
C GLY A 358 27.74 7.30 -13.04
N GLN A 359 28.49 6.65 -12.15
CA GLN A 359 29.95 6.59 -12.16
C GLN A 359 30.49 5.20 -12.51
N ILE A 360 29.62 4.18 -12.54
CA ILE A 360 30.02 2.80 -12.82
C ILE A 360 30.15 2.60 -14.32
N GLU A 361 31.33 2.12 -14.75
CA GLU A 361 31.56 1.73 -16.13
C GLU A 361 30.81 0.43 -16.45
N LYS A 362 30.30 0.36 -17.68
CA LYS A 362 29.66 -0.85 -18.19
C LYS A 362 30.67 -2.00 -18.24
N GLY A 363 30.25 -3.19 -17.76
CA GLY A 363 31.05 -4.40 -17.81
C GLY A 363 32.07 -4.53 -16.68
N VAL A 364 31.98 -3.70 -15.65
CA VAL A 364 32.85 -3.75 -14.48
C VAL A 364 32.02 -4.07 -13.22
N CYS A 365 32.57 -4.93 -12.36
CA CYS A 365 32.02 -5.19 -11.03
C CYS A 365 32.34 -4.04 -10.09
N ALA A 366 31.33 -3.30 -9.68
CA ALA A 366 31.46 -2.18 -8.75
C ALA A 366 31.01 -2.56 -7.34
N GLY A 367 31.53 -1.84 -6.36
CA GLY A 367 31.26 -2.07 -4.92
C GLY A 367 32.55 -2.53 -4.20
N PRO A 368 32.46 -2.98 -2.96
CA PRO A 368 31.25 -3.12 -2.09
C PRO A 368 30.56 -1.79 -1.83
N LEU A 369 29.23 -1.76 -2.00
CA LEU A 369 28.36 -0.63 -1.67
C LEU A 369 27.52 -0.97 -0.45
N ARG A 370 27.58 -0.14 0.59
CA ARG A 370 26.79 -0.30 1.82
C ARG A 370 25.37 0.25 1.62
N SER A 371 24.37 -0.51 2.01
CA SER A 371 22.97 -0.07 2.16
C SER A 371 22.39 -0.59 3.47
N ASP A 372 21.14 -0.23 3.78
CA ASP A 372 20.44 -0.78 4.95
C ASP A 372 20.25 -2.31 4.87
N LEU A 373 20.27 -2.88 3.69
CA LEU A 373 20.16 -4.33 3.47
C LEU A 373 21.47 -5.10 3.70
N GLY A 374 22.62 -4.41 3.69
CA GLY A 374 23.94 -5.00 3.76
C GLY A 374 24.88 -4.44 2.70
N TYR A 375 25.81 -5.27 2.22
CA TYR A 375 26.76 -4.90 1.19
C TYR A 375 26.36 -5.45 -0.17
N HIS A 376 26.50 -4.62 -1.22
CA HIS A 376 26.18 -4.97 -2.59
C HIS A 376 27.38 -4.93 -3.50
N LEU A 377 27.47 -5.88 -4.44
CA LEU A 377 28.22 -5.72 -5.68
C LEU A 377 27.22 -5.42 -6.79
N LEU A 378 27.62 -4.55 -7.70
CA LEU A 378 26.80 -4.10 -8.82
C LEU A 378 27.51 -4.41 -10.14
N TRP A 379 26.72 -4.84 -11.13
CA TRP A 379 27.19 -5.07 -12.51
C TRP A 379 26.26 -4.38 -13.50
N VAL A 380 26.78 -3.36 -14.20
CA VAL A 380 26.05 -2.66 -15.25
C VAL A 380 26.22 -3.40 -16.58
N GLU A 381 25.15 -4.06 -17.06
CA GLU A 381 25.15 -4.75 -18.36
C GLU A 381 25.04 -3.77 -19.52
N ALA A 382 24.17 -2.76 -19.40
CA ALA A 382 23.93 -1.78 -20.45
C ALA A 382 23.41 -0.48 -19.84
N VAL A 383 23.61 0.61 -20.57
CA VAL A 383 23.12 1.94 -20.23
C VAL A 383 22.30 2.47 -21.40
N LYS A 384 21.09 2.96 -21.14
CA LYS A 384 20.30 3.78 -22.06
C LYS A 384 20.44 5.23 -21.61
N PRO A 385 21.11 6.09 -22.36
CA PRO A 385 21.22 7.50 -22.02
C PRO A 385 19.84 8.15 -21.99
N GLY A 386 19.60 8.98 -21.00
CA GLY A 386 18.41 9.82 -20.93
C GLY A 386 18.45 10.97 -21.93
N GLY A 387 17.39 11.75 -21.97
CA GLY A 387 17.28 12.92 -22.83
C GLY A 387 16.06 12.88 -23.75
N ALA A 388 16.14 13.57 -24.90
CA ALA A 388 15.05 13.58 -25.86
C ALA A 388 14.70 12.18 -26.35
N ALA A 389 13.41 11.86 -26.38
CA ALA A 389 12.94 10.55 -26.80
C ALA A 389 13.44 10.22 -28.23
N ASN A 390 13.91 8.98 -28.42
CA ASN A 390 14.44 8.47 -29.69
C ASN A 390 13.94 7.04 -29.93
N LEU A 391 13.37 6.78 -31.10
CA LEU A 391 12.81 5.46 -31.44
C LEU A 391 13.84 4.33 -31.39
N GLY A 392 15.09 4.60 -31.73
CA GLY A 392 16.13 3.58 -31.73
C GLY A 392 16.57 3.14 -30.33
N GLN A 393 16.52 4.06 -29.37
CA GLN A 393 16.99 3.81 -27.99
C GLN A 393 15.83 3.57 -27.01
N HIS A 394 14.69 4.22 -27.22
CA HIS A 394 13.56 4.27 -26.27
C HIS A 394 12.30 3.62 -26.86
N TRP A 395 12.45 2.60 -27.69
CA TRP A 395 11.31 1.95 -28.34
C TRP A 395 10.26 1.47 -27.35
N THR A 396 10.66 0.76 -26.32
CA THR A 396 9.75 0.18 -25.31
C THR A 396 8.97 1.25 -24.54
N GLU A 397 9.65 2.33 -24.18
CA GLU A 397 9.05 3.46 -23.46
C GLU A 397 8.02 4.18 -24.36
N ILE A 398 8.37 4.41 -25.63
CA ILE A 398 7.49 5.06 -26.62
C ILE A 398 6.31 4.14 -26.97
N GLU A 399 6.55 2.83 -27.13
CA GLU A 399 5.51 1.83 -27.36
C GLU A 399 4.49 1.78 -26.22
N ASN A 400 4.96 1.78 -24.97
CA ASN A 400 4.10 1.85 -23.78
C ASN A 400 3.28 3.16 -23.75
N MET A 401 3.89 4.29 -24.10
CA MET A 401 3.17 5.57 -24.19
C MET A 401 2.09 5.54 -25.29
N ALA A 402 2.42 4.99 -26.46
CA ALA A 402 1.49 4.84 -27.55
C ALA A 402 0.34 3.88 -27.20
N LEU A 403 0.64 2.77 -26.55
CA LEU A 403 -0.32 1.79 -26.07
C LEU A 403 -1.27 2.41 -25.04
N ASN A 404 -0.74 3.06 -24.01
CA ASN A 404 -1.52 3.71 -22.95
C ASN A 404 -2.47 4.76 -23.54
N ARG A 405 -1.99 5.58 -24.50
CA ARG A 405 -2.83 6.57 -25.18
C ARG A 405 -3.92 5.91 -26.02
N LYS A 406 -3.60 4.85 -26.74
CA LYS A 406 -4.57 4.09 -27.55
C LYS A 406 -5.62 3.43 -26.66
N GLN A 407 -5.20 2.82 -25.56
CA GLN A 407 -6.09 2.23 -24.56
C GLN A 407 -7.03 3.28 -23.94
N ALA A 408 -6.51 4.44 -23.56
CA ALA A 408 -7.32 5.53 -23.01
C ALA A 408 -8.34 6.06 -24.02
N ALA A 409 -7.94 6.29 -25.26
CA ALA A 409 -8.83 6.74 -26.32
C ALA A 409 -9.90 5.68 -26.65
N TRP A 410 -9.50 4.42 -26.79
CA TRP A 410 -10.41 3.31 -27.03
C TRP A 410 -11.42 3.14 -25.89
N PHE A 411 -10.96 3.18 -24.65
CA PHE A 411 -11.83 3.05 -23.47
C PHE A 411 -12.81 4.22 -23.34
N SER A 412 -12.37 5.42 -23.69
CA SER A 412 -13.25 6.60 -23.73
C SER A 412 -14.36 6.43 -24.78
N SER A 413 -14.04 6.01 -26.01
CA SER A 413 -15.04 5.72 -27.05
C SER A 413 -15.97 4.59 -26.63
N TRP A 414 -15.43 3.50 -26.13
CA TRP A 414 -16.20 2.37 -25.64
C TRP A 414 -17.18 2.79 -24.51
N THR A 415 -16.72 3.64 -23.59
CA THR A 415 -17.58 4.16 -22.51
C THR A 415 -18.73 4.99 -23.06
N GLN A 416 -18.50 5.80 -24.08
CA GLN A 416 -19.58 6.58 -24.75
C GLN A 416 -20.63 5.65 -25.42
N GLU A 417 -20.16 4.63 -26.11
CA GLU A 417 -21.06 3.61 -26.71
C GLU A 417 -21.81 2.83 -25.62
N ALA A 418 -21.15 2.47 -24.53
CA ALA A 418 -21.77 1.78 -23.40
C ALA A 418 -22.85 2.62 -22.72
N ARG A 419 -22.67 3.94 -22.64
CA ARG A 419 -23.67 4.88 -22.07
C ARG A 419 -25.00 4.81 -22.81
N GLU A 420 -24.99 4.60 -24.13
CA GLU A 420 -26.21 4.52 -24.97
C GLU A 420 -27.09 3.31 -24.61
N LYS A 421 -26.53 2.31 -23.94
CA LYS A 421 -27.25 1.10 -23.49
C LYS A 421 -28.06 1.29 -22.21
N PHE A 422 -27.87 2.39 -21.50
CA PHE A 422 -28.49 2.63 -20.21
C PHE A 422 -29.25 3.97 -20.20
N PHE A 423 -30.33 3.99 -19.42
CA PHE A 423 -30.95 5.26 -19.06
C PHE A 423 -30.01 6.00 -18.11
N ILE A 424 -29.60 7.21 -18.47
CA ILE A 424 -28.75 8.07 -17.65
C ILE A 424 -29.44 9.41 -17.45
N HIS A 425 -29.61 9.77 -16.16
CA HIS A 425 -30.12 11.06 -15.76
C HIS A 425 -29.16 11.70 -14.75
N ILE A 426 -28.71 12.94 -14.99
CA ILE A 426 -27.81 13.69 -14.13
C ILE A 426 -28.56 14.94 -13.67
N ASN A 427 -28.73 15.07 -12.37
CA ASN A 427 -29.31 16.25 -11.74
C ASN A 427 -28.24 17.36 -11.67
N ASN A 428 -28.56 18.51 -12.27
CA ASN A 428 -27.64 19.67 -12.27
C ASN A 428 -27.70 20.47 -10.98
#